data_73db911731143241840d205cb677a53f
#
_entry.id   73db911731143241840d205cb677a53f
#
_cell.length_a   1.000
_cell.length_b   1.000
_cell.length_c   1.000
_cell.angle_alpha   90.00
_cell.angle_beta   90.00
_cell.angle_gamma   90.00
#
_symmetry.space_group_name_H-M   'P 1'
#
loop_
_entity.id
_entity.type
_entity.pdbx_description
1 polymer ?
#
loop_
_entity_poly.entity_id
_entity_poly.type
_entity_poly.pdbx_seq_one_letter_code
_entity_poly.pdbx_strand_id
1 'polypeptide(L)'
;MGGEDVHTVPLGGIVARHRLESECIETVKTIIKDSIIYALEHRDDTLETMRQYAQELTDDVMFKHVDLYVNDWTVDLGDQGRAALVVLRRHAVSLGMLPGSACPLRVF
;
A
#
# COMPACT_ATOMS: atom_id res chain seq x y z
N MET A 1 -14.73 16.93 -14.44
CA MET A 1 -14.18 15.67 -14.95
C MET A 1 -12.74 15.40 -14.53
N GLY A 2 -11.93 16.43 -14.40
CA GLY A 2 -10.52 16.23 -14.06
C GLY A 2 -10.28 15.42 -12.79
N GLY A 3 -11.10 15.60 -11.76
CA GLY A 3 -10.94 14.86 -10.51
C GLY A 3 -11.16 13.35 -10.64
N GLU A 4 -11.93 12.91 -11.62
CA GLU A 4 -12.19 11.51 -11.86
C GLU A 4 -11.01 10.80 -12.52
N ASP A 5 -10.17 11.55 -13.20
CA ASP A 5 -9.02 11.01 -13.91
C ASP A 5 -7.75 11.00 -13.05
N VAL A 6 -7.82 11.63 -11.88
CA VAL A 6 -6.67 11.72 -10.98
C VAL A 6 -6.81 10.64 -9.92
N HIS A 7 -6.06 9.58 -10.11
CA HIS A 7 -6.01 8.46 -9.16
C HIS A 7 -4.59 8.30 -8.63
N THR A 8 -4.49 8.04 -7.34
CA THR A 8 -3.23 7.61 -6.73
C THR A 8 -2.91 6.21 -7.23
N VAL A 9 -1.72 6.02 -7.78
CA VAL A 9 -1.27 4.72 -8.24
C VAL A 9 -0.39 4.10 -7.15
N PRO A 10 -0.78 2.96 -6.56
CA PRO A 10 0.07 2.28 -5.61
C PRO A 10 1.29 1.69 -6.33
N LEU A 11 2.47 1.94 -5.80
CA LEU A 11 3.73 1.44 -6.35
C LEU A 11 4.08 0.05 -5.83
N GLY A 12 3.47 -0.35 -4.74
CA GLY A 12 3.66 -1.65 -4.15
C GLY A 12 2.54 -1.95 -3.17
N GLY A 13 2.49 -3.18 -2.70
CA GLY A 13 1.47 -3.58 -1.75
C GLY A 13 1.75 -4.95 -1.16
N ILE A 14 1.02 -5.28 -0.11
CA ILE A 14 1.05 -6.59 0.51
C ILE A 14 -0.17 -7.35 0.00
N VAL A 15 0.05 -8.55 -0.49
CA VAL A 15 -1.02 -9.39 -1.03
C VAL A 15 -1.20 -10.64 -0.20
N ALA A 16 -2.41 -11.13 -0.15
CA ALA A 16 -2.75 -12.35 0.54
C ALA A 16 -3.27 -13.39 -0.46
N ARG A 17 -2.98 -14.65 -0.20
CA ARG A 17 -3.52 -15.74 -1.02
C ARG A 17 -5.02 -15.89 -0.80
N HIS A 18 -5.76 -16.17 -1.85
CA HIS A 18 -7.21 -16.37 -1.79
C HIS A 18 -7.65 -17.48 -0.84
N ARG A 19 -6.78 -18.47 -0.60
CA ARG A 19 -7.09 -19.59 0.30
C ARG A 19 -7.10 -19.22 1.78
N LEU A 20 -6.57 -18.06 2.14
CA LEU A 20 -6.57 -17.61 3.52
C LEU A 20 -7.98 -17.14 3.92
N GLU A 21 -8.36 -17.48 5.14
CA GLU A 21 -9.65 -17.06 5.67
C GLU A 21 -9.69 -15.55 5.86
N SER A 22 -10.84 -14.96 5.60
CA SER A 22 -11.03 -13.51 5.71
C SER A 22 -10.69 -12.98 7.10
N GLU A 23 -11.02 -13.74 8.15
CA GLU A 23 -10.68 -13.37 9.52
C GLU A 23 -9.17 -13.26 9.74
N CYS A 24 -8.41 -14.19 9.18
CA CYS A 24 -6.95 -14.15 9.24
C CYS A 24 -6.40 -12.91 8.52
N ILE A 25 -6.92 -12.61 7.34
CA ILE A 25 -6.50 -11.45 6.56
C ILE A 25 -6.81 -10.15 7.31
N GLU A 26 -8.01 -10.03 7.89
CA GLU A 26 -8.39 -8.85 8.67
C GLU A 26 -7.51 -8.67 9.91
N THR A 27 -7.16 -9.76 10.57
CA THR A 27 -6.26 -9.70 11.74
C THR A 27 -4.88 -9.19 11.34
N VAL A 28 -4.31 -9.73 10.28
CA VAL A 28 -3.00 -9.29 9.78
C VAL A 28 -3.05 -7.84 9.31
N LYS A 29 -4.10 -7.46 8.62
CA LYS A 29 -4.31 -6.06 8.22
C LYS A 29 -4.29 -5.12 9.41
N THR A 30 -4.99 -5.46 10.48
CA THR A 30 -5.03 -4.66 11.70
C THR A 30 -3.63 -4.54 12.33
N ILE A 31 -2.90 -5.63 12.41
CA ILE A 31 -1.54 -5.64 12.95
C ILE A 31 -0.62 -4.73 12.13
N ILE A 32 -0.68 -4.83 10.81
CA ILE A 32 0.13 -3.99 9.90
C ILE A 32 -0.23 -2.51 10.09
N LYS A 33 -1.52 -2.20 10.10
CA LYS A 33 -2.01 -0.84 10.28
C LYS A 33 -1.53 -0.24 11.61
N ASP A 34 -1.69 -0.98 12.71
CA ASP A 34 -1.26 -0.52 14.03
C ASP A 34 0.26 -0.32 14.09
N SER A 35 1.01 -1.19 13.43
CA SER A 35 2.47 -1.07 13.34
C SER A 35 2.89 0.19 12.59
N ILE A 36 2.22 0.52 11.50
CA ILE A 36 2.50 1.73 10.73
C ILE A 36 2.17 2.98 11.56
N ILE A 37 1.02 3.01 12.20
CA ILE A 37 0.63 4.12 13.06
C ILE A 37 1.64 4.32 14.18
N TYR A 38 2.03 3.24 14.86
CA TYR A 38 3.06 3.29 15.90
C TYR A 38 4.37 3.87 15.36
N ALA A 39 4.84 3.39 14.22
CA ALA A 39 6.07 3.85 13.61
C ALA A 39 6.04 5.34 13.25
N LEU A 40 4.90 5.83 12.76
CA LEU A 40 4.73 7.25 12.44
C LEU A 40 4.72 8.14 13.69
N GLU A 41 4.20 7.65 14.79
CA GLU A 41 4.18 8.35 16.09
C GLU A 41 5.51 8.26 16.83
N HIS A 42 6.30 7.23 16.56
CA HIS A 42 7.57 6.94 17.24
C HIS A 42 8.71 6.79 16.22
N ARG A 43 8.91 7.82 15.43
CA ARG A 43 9.86 7.80 14.30
C ARG A 43 11.28 7.40 14.71
N ASP A 44 11.74 7.89 15.85
CA ASP A 44 13.10 7.60 16.29
C ASP A 44 13.32 6.12 16.58
N ASP A 45 12.28 5.40 16.99
CA ASP A 45 12.36 3.95 17.24
C ASP A 45 12.59 3.15 15.95
N THR A 46 12.31 3.73 14.80
CA THR A 46 12.48 3.07 13.50
C THR A 46 13.86 3.27 12.90
N LEU A 47 14.65 4.22 13.41
CA LEU A 47 15.93 4.63 12.83
C LEU A 47 16.93 3.50 12.74
N GLU A 48 17.09 2.72 13.79
CA GLU A 48 18.08 1.64 13.80
C GLU A 48 17.79 0.61 12.71
N THR A 49 16.53 0.20 12.58
CA THR A 49 16.12 -0.75 11.55
C THR A 49 16.32 -0.15 10.16
N MET A 50 15.92 1.10 9.97
CA MET A 50 16.10 1.76 8.67
C MET A 50 17.56 1.87 8.27
N ARG A 51 18.45 2.18 9.21
CA ARG A 51 19.89 2.27 8.95
C ARG A 51 20.49 0.94 8.51
N GLN A 52 19.96 -0.18 9.01
CA GLN A 52 20.45 -1.51 8.61
C GLN A 52 20.21 -1.80 7.13
N TYR A 53 19.13 -1.26 6.57
CA TYR A 53 18.70 -1.56 5.21
C TYR A 53 18.89 -0.39 4.24
N ALA A 54 19.08 0.81 4.74
CA ALA A 54 19.35 1.99 3.93
C ALA A 54 20.84 2.10 3.62
N GLN A 55 21.16 2.42 2.37
CA GLN A 55 22.54 2.59 1.96
C GLN A 55 22.97 4.05 2.17
N GLU A 56 23.83 4.29 3.16
CA GLU A 56 24.52 5.57 3.37
C GLU A 56 23.63 6.82 3.38
N LEU A 57 22.37 6.69 3.83
CA LEU A 57 21.47 7.82 3.91
C LEU A 57 21.54 8.47 5.29
N THR A 58 21.49 9.79 5.33
CA THR A 58 21.29 10.52 6.57
C THR A 58 19.88 10.30 7.09
N ASP A 59 19.68 10.49 8.39
CA ASP A 59 18.35 10.35 9.01
C ASP A 59 17.31 11.26 8.33
N ASP A 60 17.72 12.47 7.98
CA ASP A 60 16.88 13.46 7.30
C ASP A 60 16.39 12.94 5.94
N VAL A 61 17.29 12.36 5.16
CA VAL A 61 16.96 11.80 3.84
C VAL A 61 16.09 10.57 3.98
N MET A 62 16.35 9.71 4.97
CA MET A 62 15.49 8.55 5.23
C MET A 62 14.08 8.96 5.58
N PHE A 63 13.89 9.95 6.45
CA PHE A 63 12.56 10.42 6.81
C PHE A 63 11.84 11.13 5.66
N LYS A 64 12.55 11.86 4.83
CA LYS A 64 11.96 12.43 3.60
C LYS A 64 11.44 11.33 2.67
N HIS A 65 12.19 10.24 2.56
CA HIS A 65 11.78 9.10 1.77
C HIS A 65 10.54 8.42 2.36
N VAL A 66 10.52 8.24 3.68
CA VAL A 66 9.35 7.71 4.38
C VAL A 66 8.13 8.60 4.15
N ASP A 67 8.27 9.92 4.29
CA ASP A 67 7.17 10.86 4.10
C ASP A 67 6.61 10.83 2.67
N LEU A 68 7.44 10.53 1.70
CA LEU A 68 7.01 10.41 0.31
C LEU A 68 6.22 9.12 0.04
N TYR A 69 6.65 8.00 0.61
CA TYR A 69 6.11 6.68 0.29
C TYR A 69 5.21 6.10 1.37
N VAL A 70 5.31 6.55 2.60
CA VAL A 70 4.48 6.11 3.72
C VAL A 70 3.62 7.28 4.17
N ASN A 71 2.35 7.23 3.84
CA ASN A 71 1.40 8.32 4.07
C ASN A 71 0.03 7.75 4.44
N ASP A 72 -0.98 8.57 4.42
CA ASP A 72 -2.35 8.17 4.79
C ASP A 72 -2.85 6.99 3.94
N TRP A 73 -2.47 6.93 2.67
CA TRP A 73 -2.81 5.81 1.77
C TRP A 73 -2.17 4.50 2.20
N THR A 74 -1.02 4.55 2.85
CA THR A 74 -0.35 3.36 3.39
C THR A 74 -1.13 2.81 4.60
N VAL A 75 -1.67 3.69 5.41
CA VAL A 75 -2.48 3.32 6.59
C VAL A 75 -3.83 2.75 6.17
N ASP A 76 -4.50 3.43 5.26
CA ASP A 76 -5.79 2.99 4.70
C ASP A 76 -5.89 3.46 3.25
N LEU A 77 -6.14 2.53 2.36
CA LEU A 77 -6.28 2.83 0.95
C LEU A 77 -7.49 3.72 0.66
N GLY A 78 -8.55 3.58 1.46
CA GLY A 78 -9.77 4.33 1.30
C GLY A 78 -10.53 4.00 0.02
N ASP A 79 -11.66 4.64 -0.19
CA ASP A 79 -12.49 4.42 -1.38
C ASP A 79 -11.79 4.85 -2.67
N GLN A 80 -11.05 5.95 -2.61
CA GLN A 80 -10.31 6.45 -3.76
C GLN A 80 -9.20 5.49 -4.19
N GLY A 81 -8.46 4.94 -3.25
CA GLY A 81 -7.41 3.96 -3.55
C GLY A 81 -7.99 2.65 -4.08
N ARG A 82 -9.10 2.20 -3.53
CA ARG A 82 -9.81 1.02 -4.05
C ARG A 82 -10.29 1.26 -5.47
N ALA A 83 -10.86 2.42 -5.74
CA ALA A 83 -11.30 2.80 -7.10
C ALA A 83 -10.13 2.82 -8.08
N ALA A 84 -8.98 3.31 -7.67
CA ALA A 84 -7.78 3.33 -8.50
C ALA A 84 -7.34 1.92 -8.90
N LEU A 85 -7.38 0.97 -7.97
CA LEU A 85 -7.04 -0.43 -8.27
C LEU A 85 -8.05 -1.09 -9.22
N VAL A 86 -9.33 -0.79 -9.07
CA VAL A 86 -10.36 -1.27 -10.01
C VAL A 86 -10.11 -0.74 -11.42
N VAL A 87 -9.79 0.53 -11.55
CA VAL A 87 -9.47 1.15 -12.84
C VAL A 87 -8.22 0.52 -13.44
N LEU A 88 -7.18 0.32 -12.63
CA LEU A 88 -5.94 -0.32 -13.08
C LEU A 88 -6.20 -1.73 -13.64
N ARG A 89 -6.99 -2.53 -12.91
CA ARG A 89 -7.37 -3.87 -13.38
C ARG A 89 -8.12 -3.81 -14.70
N ARG A 90 -9.07 -2.89 -14.82
CA ARG A 90 -9.84 -2.70 -16.05
C ARG A 90 -8.95 -2.38 -17.23
N HIS A 91 -7.98 -1.50 -17.05
CA HIS A 91 -7.01 -1.19 -18.10
C HIS A 91 -6.15 -2.40 -18.45
N ALA A 92 -5.70 -3.17 -17.48
CA ALA A 92 -4.90 -4.36 -17.72
C ALA A 92 -5.68 -5.41 -18.54
N VAL A 93 -6.96 -5.60 -18.26
CA VAL A 93 -7.85 -6.48 -19.04
C VAL A 93 -8.03 -5.92 -20.46
N SER A 94 -8.30 -4.63 -20.58
CA SER A 94 -8.51 -3.96 -21.87
C SER A 94 -7.29 -4.06 -22.79
N LEU A 95 -6.10 -4.03 -22.22
CA LEU A 95 -4.83 -4.14 -22.96
C LEU A 95 -4.37 -5.58 -23.19
N GLY A 96 -5.15 -6.55 -22.76
CA GLY A 96 -4.80 -7.97 -22.91
C GLY A 96 -3.72 -8.46 -21.96
N MET A 97 -3.37 -7.68 -20.93
CA MET A 97 -2.37 -8.06 -19.94
C MET A 97 -2.93 -9.06 -18.92
N LEU A 98 -4.24 -9.03 -18.71
CA LEU A 98 -4.96 -9.96 -17.85
C LEU A 98 -6.17 -10.51 -18.60
N PRO A 99 -6.50 -11.82 -18.44
CA PRO A 99 -7.74 -12.36 -18.98
C PRO A 99 -8.94 -11.75 -18.22
N GLY A 100 -10.06 -11.53 -18.94
CA GLY A 100 -11.30 -11.05 -18.32
C GLY A 100 -11.85 -11.98 -17.26
N SER A 101 -11.48 -13.26 -17.32
CA SER A 101 -11.85 -14.30 -16.34
C SER A 101 -10.96 -14.30 -15.09
N ALA A 102 -9.93 -13.45 -15.00
CA ALA A 102 -9.07 -13.37 -13.82
C ALA A 102 -9.92 -13.07 -12.57
N CYS A 103 -9.50 -13.64 -11.42
CA CYS A 103 -10.19 -13.42 -10.16
C CYS A 103 -10.37 -11.92 -9.88
N PRO A 104 -11.56 -11.52 -9.39
CA PRO A 104 -11.77 -10.14 -8.97
C PRO A 104 -10.76 -9.73 -7.91
N LEU A 105 -10.31 -8.48 -8.00
CA LEU A 105 -9.43 -7.92 -6.98
C LEU A 105 -10.25 -7.62 -5.72
N ARG A 106 -9.82 -8.17 -4.59
CA ARG A 106 -10.39 -7.87 -3.28
C ARG A 106 -9.41 -7.00 -2.51
N VAL A 107 -9.93 -5.90 -1.98
CA VAL A 107 -9.13 -4.98 -1.16
C VAL A 107 -9.67 -5.01 0.26
N PHE A 108 -8.82 -5.34 1.20
CA PHE A 108 -9.17 -5.42 2.61
C PHE A 108 -8.78 -4.14 3.36
#